data_ea0acbb183934cb15a279b80a41a142c
#
_entry.id   ea0acbb183934cb15a279b80a41a142c
#
_cell.length_a   1.000
_cell.length_b   1.000
_cell.length_c   1.000
_cell.angle_alpha   90.00
_cell.angle_beta   90.00
_cell.angle_gamma   90.00
#
_symmetry.space_group_name_H-M   'P 1'
#
loop_
_entity.id
_entity.type
_entity.pdbx_description
1 polymer ?
#
loop_
_entity_poly.entity_id
_entity_poly.type
_entity_poly.pdbx_seq_one_letter_code
_entity_poly.pdbx_strand_id
1 'polypeptide(L)'
;MELQQALKKLKESTEFKEWNEKTKNNFFSCAFKMIEDKQDPPWSLGFYHKTTDKITTFVVNKDSIDPQAEEEAFKKPDTEIKPIDIQKAELTFENILKKAEEFRKQEYPQELVNKTIAILQNLEEYGTIWNVTLITLAFKTINLKINPKNGRIIYHSIDSLMDFAEKK
;
A
#
# COMPACT_ATOMS: atom_id res chain seq x y z
N MET A 1 -8.88 9.97 -6.41
CA MET A 1 -9.07 8.83 -7.37
C MET A 1 -9.03 7.52 -6.62
N GLU A 2 -10.02 6.66 -6.82
CA GLU A 2 -10.04 5.31 -6.23
C GLU A 2 -9.01 4.38 -6.89
N LEU A 3 -8.58 3.36 -6.14
CA LEU A 3 -7.54 2.42 -6.58
C LEU A 3 -7.92 1.70 -7.88
N GLN A 4 -9.16 1.23 -7.99
CA GLN A 4 -9.64 0.52 -9.19
C GLN A 4 -9.60 1.41 -10.43
N GLN A 5 -9.93 2.71 -10.27
CA GLN A 5 -9.84 3.70 -11.34
C GLN A 5 -8.37 3.95 -11.75
N ALA A 6 -7.47 4.06 -10.76
CA ALA A 6 -6.05 4.24 -11.02
C ALA A 6 -5.45 3.04 -11.76
N LEU A 7 -5.78 1.83 -11.34
CA LEU A 7 -5.32 0.60 -11.98
C LEU A 7 -5.85 0.46 -13.42
N LYS A 8 -7.13 0.79 -13.63
CA LYS A 8 -7.73 0.80 -14.97
C LYS A 8 -7.02 1.82 -15.88
N LYS A 9 -6.88 3.07 -15.39
CA LYS A 9 -6.18 4.14 -16.12
C LYS A 9 -4.76 3.71 -16.50
N LEU A 10 -4.02 3.10 -15.57
CA LEU A 10 -2.68 2.60 -15.84
C LEU A 10 -2.69 1.55 -16.95
N LYS A 11 -3.53 0.53 -16.84
CA LYS A 11 -3.58 -0.57 -17.84
C LYS A 11 -3.98 -0.12 -19.24
N GLU A 12 -4.73 0.96 -19.35
CA GLU A 12 -5.14 1.56 -20.61
C GLU A 12 -4.07 2.49 -21.21
N SER A 13 -3.06 2.88 -20.43
CA SER A 13 -2.02 3.82 -20.85
C SER A 13 -1.02 3.21 -21.82
N THR A 14 -0.43 4.07 -22.63
CA THR A 14 0.64 3.69 -23.57
C THR A 14 1.89 3.22 -22.81
N GLU A 15 2.25 3.91 -21.76
CA GLU A 15 3.41 3.62 -20.91
C GLU A 15 3.36 2.19 -20.36
N PHE A 16 2.20 1.80 -19.83
CA PHE A 16 2.01 0.45 -19.28
C PHE A 16 2.00 -0.62 -20.38
N LYS A 17 1.31 -0.36 -21.49
CA LYS A 17 1.22 -1.32 -22.62
C LYS A 17 2.59 -1.61 -23.20
N GLU A 18 3.39 -0.58 -23.45
CA GLU A 18 4.76 -0.73 -23.98
C GLU A 18 5.66 -1.49 -23.00
N TRP A 19 5.57 -1.18 -21.71
CA TRP A 19 6.32 -1.89 -20.67
C TRP A 19 5.89 -3.35 -20.58
N ASN A 20 4.59 -3.61 -20.56
CA ASN A 20 4.02 -4.96 -20.42
C ASN A 20 4.33 -5.88 -21.61
N GLU A 21 4.46 -5.33 -22.82
CA GLU A 21 4.89 -6.08 -23.99
C GLU A 21 6.35 -6.55 -23.87
N LYS A 22 7.20 -5.75 -23.26
CA LYS A 22 8.63 -6.03 -23.07
C LYS A 22 8.90 -6.88 -21.82
N THR A 23 7.98 -6.88 -20.86
CA THR A 23 8.17 -7.51 -19.56
C THR A 23 7.12 -8.61 -19.35
N LYS A 24 7.49 -9.84 -19.64
CA LYS A 24 6.62 -11.01 -19.45
C LYS A 24 6.74 -11.54 -18.01
N ASN A 25 5.74 -12.29 -17.54
CA ASN A 25 5.70 -12.89 -16.19
C ASN A 25 5.69 -11.84 -15.06
N ASN A 26 4.98 -10.75 -15.27
CA ASN A 26 4.72 -9.76 -14.23
C ASN A 26 3.30 -9.87 -13.69
N PHE A 27 3.07 -9.36 -12.49
CA PHE A 27 1.74 -9.23 -11.92
C PHE A 27 1.66 -8.07 -10.93
N PHE A 28 0.46 -7.57 -10.74
CA PHE A 28 0.17 -6.52 -9.77
C PHE A 28 0.40 -7.05 -8.34
N SER A 29 1.33 -6.44 -7.62
CA SER A 29 1.81 -6.94 -6.33
C SER A 29 1.59 -5.99 -5.16
N CYS A 30 1.49 -4.70 -5.41
CA CYS A 30 1.22 -3.73 -4.35
C CYS A 30 0.62 -2.43 -4.88
N ALA A 31 -0.18 -1.79 -4.04
CA ALA A 31 -0.61 -0.41 -4.22
C ALA A 31 -0.22 0.37 -2.98
N PHE A 32 0.40 1.51 -3.17
CA PHE A 32 0.93 2.35 -2.10
C PHE A 32 0.37 3.75 -2.21
N LYS A 33 0.02 4.34 -1.05
CA LYS A 33 -0.33 5.74 -0.93
C LYS A 33 0.17 6.30 0.39
N MET A 34 0.79 7.47 0.35
CA MET A 34 1.21 8.20 1.55
C MET A 34 0.44 9.50 1.64
N ILE A 35 -0.29 9.68 2.73
CA ILE A 35 -1.14 10.85 2.96
C ILE A 35 -0.51 11.71 4.04
N GLU A 36 -0.27 12.94 3.69
CA GLU A 36 0.25 14.01 4.54
C GLU A 36 -0.55 15.28 4.22
N ASP A 37 -0.92 16.06 5.22
CA ASP A 37 -1.60 17.35 5.07
C ASP A 37 -2.92 17.32 4.27
N LYS A 38 -3.72 16.27 4.38
CA LYS A 38 -5.03 16.13 3.72
C LYS A 38 -5.01 16.27 2.19
N GLN A 39 -3.87 16.13 1.56
CA GLN A 39 -3.79 16.08 0.10
C GLN A 39 -4.22 14.70 -0.41
N ASP A 40 -4.68 14.64 -1.66
CA ASP A 40 -4.90 13.36 -2.36
C ASP A 40 -3.67 13.02 -3.21
N PRO A 41 -2.68 12.35 -2.65
CA PRO A 41 -1.46 12.01 -3.37
C PRO A 41 -1.73 10.98 -4.48
N PRO A 42 -0.80 10.85 -5.45
CA PRO A 42 -0.93 9.83 -6.48
C PRO A 42 -0.88 8.42 -5.91
N TRP A 43 -1.36 7.46 -6.69
CA TRP A 43 -1.15 6.05 -6.42
C TRP A 43 0.20 5.59 -6.95
N SER A 44 0.95 4.85 -6.15
CA SER A 44 2.10 4.09 -6.61
C SER A 44 1.67 2.63 -6.77
N LEU A 45 1.66 2.13 -7.99
CA LEU A 45 1.21 0.78 -8.33
C LEU A 45 2.42 -0.07 -8.74
N GLY A 46 2.70 -1.11 -7.96
CA GLY A 46 3.86 -1.97 -8.15
C GLY A 46 3.51 -3.27 -8.87
N PHE A 47 4.34 -3.61 -9.84
CA PHE A 47 4.26 -4.85 -10.60
C PHE A 47 5.53 -5.66 -10.39
N TYR A 48 5.38 -6.84 -9.83
CA TYR A 48 6.47 -7.75 -9.58
C TYR A 48 6.78 -8.59 -10.80
N HIS A 49 8.05 -8.64 -11.14
CA HIS A 49 8.57 -9.43 -12.23
C HIS A 49 9.29 -10.67 -11.67
N LYS A 50 8.67 -11.82 -11.82
CA LYS A 50 9.12 -13.07 -11.18
C LYS A 50 10.50 -13.52 -11.64
N THR A 51 10.85 -13.31 -12.92
CA THR A 51 12.12 -13.75 -13.50
C THR A 51 13.31 -12.97 -12.97
N THR A 52 13.16 -11.65 -12.76
CA THR A 52 14.24 -10.78 -12.29
C THR A 52 14.22 -10.51 -10.79
N ASP A 53 13.14 -10.93 -10.11
CA ASP A 53 12.88 -10.65 -8.69
C ASP A 53 12.89 -9.15 -8.37
N LYS A 54 12.31 -8.35 -9.28
CA LYS A 54 12.25 -6.89 -9.19
C LYS A 54 10.83 -6.35 -9.30
N ILE A 55 10.64 -5.13 -8.85
CA ILE A 55 9.37 -4.42 -8.95
C ILE A 55 9.55 -3.18 -9.82
N THR A 56 8.63 -3.01 -10.76
CA THR A 56 8.44 -1.76 -11.49
C THR A 56 7.23 -1.03 -10.91
N THR A 57 7.41 0.20 -10.51
CA THR A 57 6.36 1.03 -9.94
C THR A 57 5.93 2.10 -10.94
N PHE A 58 4.62 2.28 -11.05
CA PHE A 58 4.02 3.37 -11.82
C PHE A 58 3.34 4.34 -10.88
N VAL A 59 3.73 5.60 -10.92
CA VAL A 59 3.06 6.68 -10.19
C VAL A 59 1.92 7.21 -11.03
N VAL A 60 0.69 6.98 -10.58
CA VAL A 60 -0.53 7.32 -11.31
C VAL A 60 -1.12 8.59 -10.71
N ASN A 61 -0.90 9.69 -11.39
CA ASN A 61 -1.48 11.00 -11.09
C ASN A 61 -2.83 11.18 -11.80
N LYS A 62 -3.51 12.29 -11.50
CA LYS A 62 -4.75 12.66 -12.18
C LYS A 62 -4.53 12.80 -13.71
N ASP A 63 -3.43 13.44 -14.11
CA ASP A 63 -3.17 13.82 -15.49
C ASP A 63 -1.94 13.14 -16.12
N SER A 64 -1.16 12.39 -15.34
CA SER A 64 0.06 11.71 -15.82
C SER A 64 0.23 10.33 -15.22
N ILE A 65 1.05 9.54 -15.91
CA ILE A 65 1.54 8.23 -15.44
C ILE A 65 3.04 8.25 -15.59
N ASP A 66 3.75 8.06 -14.49
CA ASP A 66 5.20 8.17 -14.43
C ASP A 66 5.83 6.83 -14.05
N PRO A 67 6.38 6.07 -15.02
CA PRO A 67 7.11 4.85 -14.74
C PRO A 67 8.38 5.16 -13.92
N GLN A 68 8.61 4.37 -12.89
CA GLN A 68 9.82 4.47 -12.07
C GLN A 68 10.85 3.43 -12.48
N ALA A 69 12.10 3.65 -12.12
CA ALA A 69 13.15 2.67 -12.32
C ALA A 69 12.83 1.36 -11.59
N GLU A 70 13.23 0.25 -12.18
CA GLU A 70 13.08 -1.07 -11.59
C GLU A 70 13.92 -1.18 -10.30
N GLU A 71 13.32 -1.69 -9.23
CA GLU A 71 13.94 -1.83 -7.92
C GLU A 71 13.91 -3.28 -7.44
N GLU A 72 14.86 -3.65 -6.58
CA GLU A 72 14.84 -4.92 -5.88
C GLU A 72 13.56 -5.08 -5.06
N ALA A 73 12.97 -6.26 -5.11
CA ALA A 73 11.78 -6.56 -4.33
C ALA A 73 12.12 -6.62 -2.83
N PHE A 74 11.48 -5.76 -2.04
CA PHE A 74 11.66 -5.76 -0.60
C PHE A 74 10.75 -6.81 0.04
N LYS A 75 11.34 -7.96 0.37
CA LYS A 75 10.62 -9.08 0.99
C LYS A 75 11.48 -9.74 2.07
N LYS A 76 10.81 -10.40 3.02
CA LYS A 76 11.52 -11.26 3.98
C LYS A 76 12.17 -12.43 3.26
N PRO A 77 13.34 -12.92 3.74
CA PRO A 77 13.94 -14.15 3.22
C PRO A 77 12.92 -15.29 3.21
N ASP A 78 12.98 -16.13 2.18
CA ASP A 78 12.13 -17.31 1.99
C ASP A 78 10.62 -17.02 1.85
N THR A 79 10.22 -15.78 1.59
CA THR A 79 8.84 -15.42 1.27
C THR A 79 8.69 -15.15 -0.23
N GLU A 80 7.54 -15.53 -0.77
CA GLU A 80 7.16 -15.21 -2.15
C GLU A 80 6.24 -13.99 -2.18
N ILE A 81 6.46 -13.12 -3.16
CA ILE A 81 5.51 -12.06 -3.49
C ILE A 81 4.36 -12.69 -4.28
N LYS A 82 3.14 -12.43 -3.83
CA LYS A 82 1.92 -12.97 -4.43
C LYS A 82 1.12 -11.88 -5.14
N PRO A 83 0.38 -12.24 -6.21
CA PRO A 83 -0.49 -11.28 -6.88
C PRO A 83 -1.63 -10.81 -5.97
N ILE A 84 -2.01 -9.55 -6.12
CA ILE A 84 -3.21 -9.02 -5.48
C ILE A 84 -4.43 -9.38 -6.35
N ASP A 85 -5.46 -9.92 -5.71
CA ASP A 85 -6.78 -9.99 -6.28
C ASP A 85 -7.53 -8.69 -5.94
N ILE A 86 -7.58 -7.78 -6.90
CA ILE A 86 -8.20 -6.46 -6.72
C ILE A 86 -9.70 -6.55 -6.44
N GLN A 87 -10.36 -7.62 -6.84
CA GLN A 87 -11.79 -7.84 -6.57
C GLN A 87 -12.07 -8.05 -5.08
N LYS A 88 -11.07 -8.47 -4.31
CA LYS A 88 -11.19 -8.58 -2.85
C LYS A 88 -11.14 -7.23 -2.14
N ALA A 89 -10.69 -6.18 -2.81
CA ALA A 89 -10.71 -4.80 -2.29
C ALA A 89 -12.07 -4.15 -2.58
N GLU A 90 -13.10 -4.62 -1.87
CA GLU A 90 -14.50 -4.18 -2.10
C GLU A 90 -14.77 -2.79 -1.51
N LEU A 91 -14.12 -2.45 -0.39
CA LEU A 91 -14.26 -1.15 0.23
C LEU A 91 -13.44 -0.10 -0.52
N THR A 92 -13.99 1.11 -0.61
CA THR A 92 -13.26 2.27 -1.11
C THR A 92 -12.07 2.58 -0.19
N PHE A 93 -11.04 3.20 -0.75
CA PHE A 93 -9.88 3.63 0.04
C PHE A 93 -10.28 4.60 1.16
N GLU A 94 -11.21 5.51 0.89
CA GLU A 94 -11.78 6.42 1.89
C GLU A 94 -12.39 5.66 3.07
N ASN A 95 -13.15 4.59 2.80
CA ASN A 95 -13.74 3.76 3.86
C ASN A 95 -12.67 3.00 4.66
N ILE A 96 -11.60 2.54 4.04
CA ILE A 96 -10.45 1.94 4.74
C ILE A 96 -9.81 2.95 5.69
N LEU A 97 -9.56 4.17 5.24
CA LEU A 97 -8.99 5.24 6.08
C LEU A 97 -9.94 5.61 7.23
N LYS A 98 -11.23 5.65 6.96
CA LYS A 98 -12.26 5.90 7.98
C LYS A 98 -12.26 4.82 9.05
N LYS A 99 -12.18 3.56 8.67
CA LYS A 99 -12.06 2.42 9.60
C LYS A 99 -10.78 2.50 10.45
N ALA A 100 -9.66 2.85 9.84
CA ALA A 100 -8.40 3.06 10.55
C ALA A 100 -8.53 4.17 11.60
N GLU A 101 -9.12 5.30 11.24
CA GLU A 101 -9.30 6.44 12.14
C GLU A 101 -10.30 6.16 13.27
N GLU A 102 -11.40 5.49 13.00
CA GLU A 102 -12.38 5.05 14.01
C GLU A 102 -11.69 4.12 15.05
N PHE A 103 -10.91 3.16 14.56
CA PHE A 103 -10.16 2.25 15.43
C PHE A 103 -9.13 3.00 16.27
N ARG A 104 -8.34 3.91 15.66
CA ARG A 104 -7.37 4.73 16.39
C ARG A 104 -8.03 5.52 17.51
N LYS A 105 -9.17 6.17 17.24
CA LYS A 105 -9.90 6.96 18.27
C LYS A 105 -10.36 6.10 19.45
N GLN A 106 -10.71 4.85 19.21
CA GLN A 106 -11.13 3.93 20.27
C GLN A 106 -9.97 3.36 21.07
N GLU A 107 -8.92 2.88 20.40
CA GLU A 107 -7.80 2.17 21.03
C GLU A 107 -6.65 3.10 21.44
N TYR A 108 -6.42 4.15 20.68
CA TYR A 108 -5.32 5.10 20.87
C TYR A 108 -5.80 6.55 20.83
N PRO A 109 -6.74 6.94 21.72
CA PRO A 109 -7.40 8.26 21.62
C PRO A 109 -6.46 9.44 21.83
N GLN A 110 -5.34 9.25 22.49
CA GLN A 110 -4.35 10.29 22.78
C GLN A 110 -3.35 10.51 21.64
N GLU A 111 -3.29 9.58 20.68
CA GLU A 111 -2.34 9.64 19.57
C GLU A 111 -2.92 10.44 18.41
N LEU A 112 -2.28 11.56 18.08
CA LEU A 112 -2.66 12.39 16.93
C LEU A 112 -1.83 12.00 15.71
N VAL A 113 -2.50 11.72 14.61
CA VAL A 113 -1.85 11.27 13.37
C VAL A 113 -1.32 12.45 12.57
N ASN A 114 -0.05 12.36 12.17
CA ASN A 114 0.63 13.31 11.30
C ASN A 114 0.67 12.82 9.84
N LYS A 115 0.94 11.54 9.65
CA LYS A 115 1.09 10.93 8.33
C LYS A 115 0.48 9.53 8.32
N THR A 116 -0.14 9.16 7.20
CA THR A 116 -0.69 7.82 6.99
C THR A 116 -0.02 7.18 5.78
N ILE A 117 0.49 5.98 5.96
CA ILE A 117 1.02 5.14 4.89
C ILE A 117 0.09 3.94 4.73
N ALA A 118 -0.41 3.72 3.52
CA ALA A 118 -1.30 2.60 3.24
C ALA A 118 -0.75 1.76 2.08
N ILE A 119 -0.64 0.47 2.31
CA ILE A 119 -0.16 -0.50 1.31
C ILE A 119 -1.19 -1.62 1.19
N LEU A 120 -1.72 -1.82 -0.01
CA LEU A 120 -2.46 -3.04 -0.34
C LEU A 120 -1.45 -4.06 -0.86
N GLN A 121 -1.43 -5.24 -0.27
CA GLN A 121 -0.52 -6.32 -0.64
C GLN A 121 -1.12 -7.69 -0.31
N ASN A 122 -0.55 -8.75 -0.83
CA ASN A 122 -0.93 -10.11 -0.49
C ASN A 122 0.15 -10.72 0.42
N LEU A 123 -0.17 -10.86 1.71
CA LEU A 123 0.71 -11.44 2.72
C LEU A 123 0.37 -12.92 2.93
N GLU A 124 1.39 -13.73 3.13
CA GLU A 124 1.23 -15.19 3.33
C GLU A 124 0.26 -15.53 4.46
N GLU A 125 0.33 -14.80 5.59
CA GLU A 125 -0.51 -15.05 6.77
C GLU A 125 -1.95 -14.53 6.63
N TYR A 126 -2.17 -13.49 5.82
CA TYR A 126 -3.43 -12.73 5.79
C TYR A 126 -4.13 -12.73 4.43
N GLY A 127 -3.45 -13.13 3.35
CA GLY A 127 -3.93 -12.91 1.99
C GLY A 127 -3.88 -11.43 1.60
N THR A 128 -4.77 -11.01 0.72
CA THR A 128 -4.89 -9.60 0.32
C THR A 128 -5.38 -8.77 1.51
N ILE A 129 -4.59 -7.79 1.91
CA ILE A 129 -4.78 -6.98 3.12
C ILE A 129 -4.33 -5.54 2.92
N TRP A 130 -5.01 -4.59 3.54
CA TRP A 130 -4.50 -3.24 3.73
C TRP A 130 -3.59 -3.20 4.96
N ASN A 131 -2.34 -2.86 4.75
CA ASN A 131 -1.39 -2.57 5.81
C ASN A 131 -1.32 -1.05 5.96
N VAL A 132 -1.91 -0.52 7.03
CA VAL A 132 -1.99 0.92 7.28
C VAL A 132 -1.13 1.27 8.47
N THR A 133 -0.18 2.17 8.25
CA THR A 133 0.70 2.70 9.28
C THR A 133 0.34 4.16 9.54
N LEU A 134 -0.09 4.45 10.76
CA LEU A 134 -0.35 5.80 11.23
C LEU A 134 0.86 6.30 12.00
N ILE A 135 1.52 7.34 11.50
CA ILE A 135 2.65 7.98 12.15
C ILE A 135 2.12 9.15 12.98
N THR A 136 2.40 9.13 14.29
CA THR A 136 1.85 10.11 15.23
C THR A 136 2.78 11.29 15.46
N LEU A 137 2.23 12.39 15.98
CA LEU A 137 3.00 13.56 16.41
C LEU A 137 3.95 13.25 17.56
N ALA A 138 3.67 12.20 18.34
CA ALA A 138 4.52 11.71 19.42
C ALA A 138 5.61 10.73 18.95
N PHE A 139 5.88 10.65 17.65
CA PHE A 139 6.87 9.74 17.04
C PHE A 139 6.61 8.26 17.35
N LYS A 140 5.36 7.87 17.28
CA LYS A 140 4.94 6.47 17.36
C LYS A 140 4.37 6.02 16.00
N THR A 141 4.42 4.72 15.75
CA THR A 141 3.74 4.10 14.61
C THR A 141 2.64 3.17 15.11
N ILE A 142 1.43 3.40 14.65
CA ILE A 142 0.30 2.49 14.85
C ILE A 142 0.17 1.67 13.57
N ASN A 143 0.38 0.37 13.66
CA ASN A 143 0.30 -0.54 12.52
C ASN A 143 -1.03 -1.29 12.57
N LEU A 144 -1.79 -1.20 11.49
CA LEU A 144 -3.09 -1.84 11.35
C LEU A 144 -3.09 -2.76 10.13
N LYS A 145 -3.62 -3.98 10.28
CA LYS A 145 -3.96 -4.82 9.14
C LYS A 145 -5.47 -4.88 9.02
N ILE A 146 -5.97 -4.40 7.90
CA ILE A 146 -7.41 -4.16 7.66
C ILE A 146 -7.88 -5.05 6.52
N ASN A 147 -8.96 -5.78 6.77
CA ASN A 147 -9.60 -6.59 5.74
C ASN A 147 -10.18 -5.68 4.65
N PRO A 148 -9.76 -5.83 3.38
CA PRO A 148 -10.16 -4.93 2.30
C PRO A 148 -11.62 -5.10 1.87
N LYS A 149 -12.26 -6.18 2.28
CA LYS A 149 -13.66 -6.48 1.97
C LYS A 149 -14.63 -5.83 2.94
N ASN A 150 -14.37 -5.94 4.25
CA ASN A 150 -15.31 -5.53 5.30
C ASN A 150 -14.76 -4.47 6.27
N GLY A 151 -13.49 -4.08 6.15
CA GLY A 151 -12.86 -3.08 7.01
C GLY A 151 -12.53 -3.55 8.43
N ARG A 152 -12.63 -4.85 8.70
CA ARG A 152 -12.28 -5.43 10.00
C ARG A 152 -10.79 -5.26 10.27
N ILE A 153 -10.46 -4.78 11.47
CA ILE A 153 -9.07 -4.72 11.94
C ILE A 153 -8.66 -6.12 12.42
N ILE A 154 -7.75 -6.75 11.70
CA ILE A 154 -7.30 -8.12 11.98
C ILE A 154 -6.12 -8.12 12.93
N TYR A 155 -5.28 -7.10 12.85
CA TYR A 155 -4.09 -6.94 13.67
C TYR A 155 -3.85 -5.46 13.94
N HIS A 156 -3.35 -5.16 15.13
CA HIS A 156 -2.86 -3.82 15.46
C HIS A 156 -1.68 -3.89 16.43
N SER A 157 -0.79 -2.92 16.31
CA SER A 157 0.30 -2.70 17.26
C SER A 157 0.64 -1.22 17.29
N ILE A 158 1.28 -0.79 18.38
CA ILE A 158 1.88 0.54 18.50
C ILE A 158 3.33 0.38 18.91
N ASP A 159 4.21 1.08 18.22
CA ASP A 159 5.65 1.08 18.47
C ASP A 159 6.17 2.50 18.52
N SER A 160 7.16 2.75 19.36
CA SER A 160 7.85 4.03 19.40
C SER A 160 8.97 4.05 18.34
N LEU A 161 9.03 5.12 17.53
CA LEU A 161 10.15 5.34 16.59
C LEU A 161 11.48 5.55 17.33
N MET A 162 11.44 6.04 18.57
CA MET A 162 12.62 6.20 19.42
C MET A 162 13.25 4.84 19.77
N ASP A 163 12.43 3.81 20.01
CA ASP A 163 12.89 2.45 20.31
C ASP A 163 13.61 1.80 19.12
N PHE A 164 13.20 2.11 17.91
CA PHE A 164 13.90 1.66 16.69
C PHE A 164 15.28 2.30 16.54
N ALA A 165 15.46 3.56 16.94
CA ALA A 165 16.74 4.25 16.91
C ALA A 165 17.72 3.70 17.95
N GLU A 166 17.26 3.26 19.12
CA GLU A 166 18.10 2.67 20.17
C GLU A 166 18.55 1.23 19.86
N LYS A 167 17.83 0.50 19.01
CA LYS A 167 18.17 -0.88 18.62
C LYS A 167 19.21 -0.98 17.49
N LYS A 168 19.61 0.13 16.95
CA LYS A 168 20.66 0.23 15.95
C LYS A 168 22.02 0.51 16.60
#